data_1ea507d1b00e0a3e3a341af2d52a95e4
#
_entry.id   1ea507d1b00e0a3e3a341af2d52a95e4
#
_cell.length_a   1.000
_cell.length_b   1.000
_cell.length_c   1.000
_cell.angle_alpha   90.00
_cell.angle_beta   90.00
_cell.angle_gamma   90.00
#
_symmetry.space_group_name_H-M   'P 1'
#
loop_
_entity.id
_entity.type
_entity.pdbx_description
1 polymer ?
#
loop_
_entity_poly.entity_id
_entity_poly.type
_entity_poly.pdbx_seq_one_letter_code
_entity_poly.pdbx_strand_id
1 'polypeptide(L)'
;FKVEAEEQIFSLKPMNCPESTYIYRHALRSYRDLPLRIAEIGRLHRNERSGTLSGLFRVRQITMDDAHIYCRPDQAQAEISGVLGLVQQFYKLLNLAPSFKLATRPPDFLGTVEQWDAAEQALHDALKANELAYELKPGDGAFYGPKIDIHIEDVLGRDWQIATAQLDLTMLPE
;
A
#
# COMPACT_ATOMS: atom_id res chain seq x y z
N PHE A 1 -13.92 -13.77 5.66
CA PHE A 1 -14.55 -15.10 5.82
C PHE A 1 -14.08 -15.73 7.11
N LYS A 2 -15.04 -16.25 7.90
CA LYS A 2 -14.75 -17.05 9.11
C LYS A 2 -14.99 -18.51 8.81
N VAL A 3 -14.17 -19.38 9.40
CA VAL A 3 -14.25 -20.84 9.29
C VAL A 3 -14.22 -21.40 10.71
N GLU A 4 -15.17 -22.24 11.06
CA GLU A 4 -15.19 -22.94 12.33
C GLU A 4 -14.63 -24.35 12.14
N ALA A 5 -13.59 -24.69 12.90
CA ALA A 5 -12.99 -26.01 12.91
C ALA A 5 -12.45 -26.31 14.31
N GLU A 6 -12.70 -27.53 14.83
CA GLU A 6 -12.21 -28.02 16.13
C GLU A 6 -12.50 -27.03 17.29
N GLU A 7 -13.73 -26.53 17.36
CA GLU A 7 -14.19 -25.55 18.36
C GLU A 7 -13.44 -24.20 18.33
N GLN A 8 -12.70 -23.93 17.26
CA GLN A 8 -11.99 -22.66 17.05
C GLN A 8 -12.54 -21.92 15.84
N ILE A 9 -12.45 -20.59 15.89
CA ILE A 9 -12.83 -19.71 14.78
C ILE A 9 -11.57 -19.21 14.08
N PHE A 10 -11.43 -19.58 12.82
CA PHE A 10 -10.37 -19.09 11.94
C PHE A 10 -10.90 -18.01 11.00
N SER A 11 -10.01 -17.15 10.54
CA SER A 11 -10.31 -16.19 9.47
C SER A 11 -9.42 -16.46 8.27
N LEU A 12 -10.00 -16.46 7.06
CA LEU A 12 -9.17 -16.42 5.86
C LEU A 12 -8.47 -15.08 5.78
N LYS A 13 -7.18 -15.09 5.46
CA LYS A 13 -6.31 -13.93 5.43
C LYS A 13 -6.85 -12.84 4.47
N PRO A 14 -7.17 -11.61 4.95
CA PRO A 14 -7.64 -10.51 4.10
C PRO A 14 -6.54 -9.59 3.62
N MET A 15 -5.35 -9.62 4.27
CA MET A 15 -4.18 -8.77 4.00
C MET A 15 -2.91 -9.47 4.49
N ASN A 16 -1.75 -9.07 3.98
CA ASN A 16 -0.44 -9.63 4.35
C ASN A 16 0.21 -8.88 5.53
N CYS A 17 -0.23 -7.68 5.85
CA CYS A 17 0.40 -6.80 6.85
C CYS A 17 0.60 -7.46 8.22
N PRO A 18 -0.40 -8.16 8.82
CA PRO A 18 -0.21 -8.77 10.14
C PRO A 18 0.92 -9.80 10.16
N GLU A 19 1.01 -10.65 9.13
CA GLU A 19 2.03 -11.69 9.05
C GLU A 19 3.42 -11.11 8.87
N SER A 20 3.56 -10.12 7.98
CA SER A 20 4.81 -9.39 7.80
C SER A 20 5.29 -8.76 9.11
N THR A 21 4.37 -8.18 9.89
CA THR A 21 4.67 -7.60 11.20
C THR A 21 5.16 -8.68 12.19
N TYR A 22 4.54 -9.86 12.22
CA TYR A 22 5.03 -10.97 13.06
C TYR A 22 6.42 -11.44 12.64
N ILE A 23 6.70 -11.53 11.33
CA ILE A 23 8.04 -11.87 10.82
C ILE A 23 9.06 -10.81 11.25
N TYR A 24 8.69 -9.52 11.14
CA TYR A 24 9.57 -8.44 11.59
C TYR A 24 9.89 -8.53 13.08
N ARG A 25 8.89 -8.79 13.93
CA ARG A 25 9.02 -8.89 15.40
C ARG A 25 9.67 -10.19 15.88
N HIS A 26 9.80 -11.21 15.06
CA HIS A 26 10.35 -12.51 15.45
C HIS A 26 11.82 -12.42 15.90
N ALA A 27 12.58 -11.46 15.40
CA ALA A 27 13.97 -11.25 15.77
C ALA A 27 14.19 -9.83 16.32
N LEU A 28 15.08 -9.71 17.31
CA LEU A 28 15.54 -8.40 17.77
C LEU A 28 16.30 -7.71 16.64
N ARG A 29 15.90 -6.47 16.32
CA ARG A 29 16.48 -5.69 15.23
C ARG A 29 17.07 -4.39 15.72
N SER A 30 18.14 -3.95 15.07
CA SER A 30 18.75 -2.66 15.28
C SER A 30 18.29 -1.68 14.21
N TYR A 31 18.34 -0.38 14.52
CA TYR A 31 18.14 0.67 13.51
C TYR A 31 19.11 0.54 12.30
N ARG A 32 20.23 -0.17 12.47
CA ARG A 32 21.21 -0.46 11.42
C ARG A 32 20.74 -1.53 10.42
N ASP A 33 19.74 -2.31 10.80
CA ASP A 33 19.15 -3.35 9.95
C ASP A 33 18.11 -2.75 8.99
N LEU A 34 17.79 -1.46 9.15
CA LEU A 34 16.82 -0.75 8.33
C LEU A 34 17.50 0.03 7.19
N PRO A 35 16.89 0.10 6.00
CA PRO A 35 15.55 -0.41 5.69
C PRO A 35 15.54 -1.93 5.48
N LEU A 36 14.53 -2.61 6.00
CA LEU A 36 14.27 -4.02 5.76
C LEU A 36 13.06 -4.17 4.84
N ARG A 37 13.24 -4.86 3.71
CA ARG A 37 12.19 -5.08 2.71
C ARG A 37 11.79 -6.55 2.72
N ILE A 38 10.52 -6.82 2.95
CA ILE A 38 9.94 -8.16 2.96
C ILE A 38 8.89 -8.22 1.86
N ALA A 39 9.14 -9.02 0.83
CA ALA A 39 8.20 -9.25 -0.27
C ALA A 39 7.44 -10.56 -0.07
N GLU A 40 6.19 -10.58 -0.47
CA GLU A 40 5.30 -11.72 -0.37
C GLU A 40 4.37 -11.79 -1.59
N ILE A 41 4.23 -12.98 -2.17
CA ILE A 41 3.15 -13.27 -3.12
C ILE A 41 2.05 -13.99 -2.33
N GLY A 42 1.14 -13.21 -1.77
CA GLY A 42 0.13 -13.68 -0.83
C GLY A 42 -1.23 -13.92 -1.46
N ARG A 43 -1.89 -15.03 -1.07
CA ARG A 43 -3.28 -15.28 -1.43
C ARG A 43 -4.20 -14.69 -0.37
N LEU A 44 -5.02 -13.72 -0.74
CA LEU A 44 -5.91 -12.97 0.13
C LEU A 44 -7.37 -13.29 -0.17
N HIS A 45 -8.22 -13.18 0.85
CA HIS A 45 -9.66 -13.41 0.72
C HIS A 45 -10.43 -12.26 1.35
N ARG A 46 -11.17 -11.51 0.54
CA ARG A 46 -11.97 -10.38 0.98
C ARG A 46 -13.45 -10.65 0.74
N ASN A 47 -14.28 -10.44 1.76
CA ASN A 47 -15.73 -10.66 1.64
C ASN A 47 -16.40 -9.50 0.92
N GLU A 48 -16.06 -9.31 -0.34
CA GLU A 48 -16.65 -8.29 -1.21
C GLU A 48 -18.16 -8.56 -1.40
N ARG A 49 -18.95 -7.49 -1.46
CA ARG A 49 -20.39 -7.60 -1.75
C ARG A 49 -20.60 -8.11 -3.18
N SER A 50 -21.62 -8.93 -3.40
CA SER A 50 -21.89 -9.52 -4.72
C SER A 50 -22.03 -8.48 -5.83
N GLY A 51 -22.70 -7.35 -5.55
CA GLY A 51 -22.92 -6.27 -6.53
C GLY A 51 -21.67 -5.46 -6.89
N THR A 52 -20.54 -5.65 -6.19
CA THR A 52 -19.28 -4.97 -6.50
C THR A 52 -18.31 -5.83 -7.31
N LEU A 53 -18.61 -7.11 -7.49
CA LEU A 53 -17.74 -8.02 -8.24
C LEU A 53 -17.72 -7.66 -9.72
N SER A 54 -16.52 -7.63 -10.34
CA SER A 54 -16.34 -7.25 -11.73
C SER A 54 -15.20 -8.03 -12.38
N GLY A 55 -15.52 -9.05 -13.14
CA GLY A 55 -14.56 -9.86 -13.89
C GLY A 55 -13.37 -10.30 -13.06
N LEU A 56 -12.17 -9.99 -13.51
CA LEU A 56 -10.92 -10.24 -12.79
C LEU A 56 -10.46 -9.04 -11.92
N PHE A 57 -11.09 -7.87 -12.06
CA PHE A 57 -10.67 -6.64 -11.39
C PHE A 57 -11.18 -6.54 -9.95
N ARG A 58 -12.35 -7.11 -9.65
CA ARG A 58 -12.90 -7.14 -8.30
C ARG A 58 -13.39 -8.52 -7.97
N VAL A 59 -12.60 -9.24 -7.18
CA VAL A 59 -12.82 -10.66 -6.84
C VAL A 59 -12.75 -10.86 -5.33
N ARG A 60 -13.25 -11.99 -4.83
CA ARG A 60 -13.17 -12.34 -3.41
C ARG A 60 -11.87 -13.03 -3.02
N GLN A 61 -11.20 -13.69 -3.97
CA GLN A 61 -9.86 -14.23 -3.80
C GLN A 61 -8.92 -13.54 -4.77
N ILE A 62 -7.84 -12.99 -4.26
CA ILE A 62 -6.82 -12.28 -5.03
C ILE A 62 -5.44 -12.84 -4.66
N THR A 63 -4.58 -13.03 -5.63
CA THR A 63 -3.14 -13.21 -5.40
C THR A 63 -2.48 -11.86 -5.58
N MET A 64 -1.90 -11.35 -4.50
CA MET A 64 -1.29 -10.02 -4.48
C MET A 64 0.22 -10.17 -4.39
N ASP A 65 0.92 -9.45 -5.24
CA ASP A 65 2.35 -9.18 -5.11
C ASP A 65 2.48 -7.97 -4.20
N ASP A 66 3.01 -8.18 -3.02
CA ASP A 66 3.00 -7.23 -1.92
C ASP A 66 4.39 -7.14 -1.27
N ALA A 67 4.72 -5.99 -0.71
CA ALA A 67 5.95 -5.79 0.03
C ALA A 67 5.75 -4.83 1.20
N HIS A 68 6.37 -5.16 2.34
CA HIS A 68 6.43 -4.31 3.51
C HIS A 68 7.85 -3.82 3.71
N ILE A 69 8.02 -2.50 3.72
CA ILE A 69 9.31 -1.83 3.89
C ILE A 69 9.34 -1.20 5.27
N TYR A 70 10.09 -1.81 6.17
CA TYR A 70 10.34 -1.29 7.51
C TYR A 70 11.54 -0.35 7.44
N CYS A 71 11.31 0.94 7.69
CA CYS A 71 12.33 1.96 7.57
C CYS A 71 12.21 3.02 8.66
N ARG A 72 13.27 3.78 8.89
CA ARG A 72 13.21 4.96 9.74
C ARG A 72 12.52 6.12 9.00
N PRO A 73 11.96 7.09 9.72
CA PRO A 73 11.31 8.25 9.10
C PRO A 73 12.20 8.99 8.08
N ASP A 74 13.50 9.11 8.35
CA ASP A 74 14.48 9.75 7.47
C ASP A 74 14.78 8.94 6.18
N GLN A 75 14.40 7.67 6.12
CA GLN A 75 14.55 6.80 4.96
C GLN A 75 13.30 6.74 4.09
N ALA A 76 12.14 7.12 4.62
CA ALA A 76 10.84 6.91 3.97
C ALA A 76 10.76 7.51 2.55
N GLN A 77 11.20 8.74 2.37
CA GLN A 77 11.19 9.40 1.06
C GLN A 77 12.02 8.63 0.03
N ALA A 78 13.21 8.16 0.41
CA ALA A 78 14.09 7.40 -0.51
C ALA A 78 13.49 6.05 -0.87
N GLU A 79 12.87 5.35 0.09
CA GLU A 79 12.21 4.07 -0.14
C GLU A 79 11.00 4.22 -1.08
N ILE A 80 10.15 5.21 -0.85
CA ILE A 80 9.00 5.49 -1.73
C ILE A 80 9.49 5.87 -3.12
N SER A 81 10.53 6.71 -3.24
CA SER A 81 11.11 7.07 -4.52
C SER A 81 11.61 5.84 -5.29
N GLY A 82 12.25 4.90 -4.59
CA GLY A 82 12.67 3.63 -5.18
C GLY A 82 11.49 2.77 -5.67
N VAL A 83 10.40 2.70 -4.89
CA VAL A 83 9.16 2.00 -5.30
C VAL A 83 8.55 2.64 -6.55
N LEU A 84 8.46 3.96 -6.62
CA LEU A 84 7.92 4.67 -7.78
C LEU A 84 8.77 4.43 -9.03
N GLY A 85 10.11 4.43 -8.89
CA GLY A 85 11.02 4.08 -9.97
C GLY A 85 10.83 2.64 -10.48
N LEU A 86 10.64 1.68 -9.56
CA LEU A 86 10.32 0.29 -9.91
C LEU A 86 8.99 0.19 -10.66
N VAL A 87 7.96 0.88 -10.20
CA VAL A 87 6.64 0.95 -10.85
C VAL A 87 6.78 1.46 -12.29
N GLN A 88 7.48 2.57 -12.50
CA GLN A 88 7.70 3.11 -13.85
C GLN A 88 8.41 2.10 -14.77
N GLN A 89 9.47 1.45 -14.27
CA GLN A 89 10.21 0.45 -15.04
C GLN A 89 9.33 -0.75 -15.40
N PHE A 90 8.56 -1.27 -14.44
CA PHE A 90 7.71 -2.43 -14.63
C PHE A 90 6.61 -2.15 -15.67
N TYR A 91 5.87 -1.06 -15.53
CA TYR A 91 4.79 -0.73 -16.47
C TYR A 91 5.30 -0.33 -17.86
N LYS A 92 6.52 0.23 -17.94
CA LYS A 92 7.18 0.45 -19.23
C LYS A 92 7.43 -0.86 -19.99
N LEU A 93 7.82 -1.95 -19.30
CA LEU A 93 8.00 -3.27 -19.93
C LEU A 93 6.69 -3.81 -20.51
N LEU A 94 5.56 -3.47 -19.89
CA LEU A 94 4.22 -3.87 -20.36
C LEU A 94 3.62 -2.89 -21.38
N ASN A 95 4.35 -1.84 -21.75
CA ASN A 95 3.88 -0.75 -22.60
C ASN A 95 2.60 -0.08 -22.06
N LEU A 96 2.52 0.07 -20.74
CA LEU A 96 1.44 0.73 -20.03
C LEU A 96 1.94 2.06 -19.46
N ALA A 97 1.07 3.07 -19.49
CA ALA A 97 1.34 4.40 -18.92
C ALA A 97 0.57 4.55 -17.59
N PRO A 98 1.23 4.39 -16.44
CA PRO A 98 0.58 4.60 -15.15
C PRO A 98 0.32 6.08 -14.88
N SER A 99 -0.81 6.38 -14.24
CA SER A 99 -1.11 7.67 -13.63
C SER A 99 -1.07 7.56 -12.11
N PHE A 100 -0.76 8.67 -11.41
CA PHE A 100 -0.55 8.68 -9.97
C PHE A 100 -1.55 9.62 -9.29
N LYS A 101 -2.07 9.19 -8.14
CA LYS A 101 -2.98 9.98 -7.32
C LYS A 101 -2.47 10.00 -5.89
N LEU A 102 -2.26 11.19 -5.34
CA LEU A 102 -1.85 11.37 -3.95
C LEU A 102 -3.09 11.55 -3.08
N ALA A 103 -3.39 10.56 -2.27
CA ALA A 103 -4.51 10.56 -1.34
C ALA A 103 -4.03 11.01 0.05
N THR A 104 -4.63 12.09 0.54
CA THR A 104 -4.25 12.77 1.78
C THR A 104 -5.19 12.46 2.94
N ARG A 105 -4.91 13.03 4.10
CA ARG A 105 -5.59 12.79 5.38
C ARG A 105 -7.12 12.84 5.29
N PRO A 106 -7.82 11.75 5.69
CA PRO A 106 -9.26 11.73 5.80
C PRO A 106 -9.74 12.50 7.05
N PRO A 107 -11.07 12.77 7.19
CA PRO A 107 -11.62 13.40 8.40
C PRO A 107 -11.36 12.59 9.68
N ASP A 108 -11.48 11.25 9.59
CA ASP A 108 -11.22 10.33 10.69
C ASP A 108 -9.89 9.62 10.44
N PHE A 109 -8.88 9.90 11.28
CA PHE A 109 -7.52 9.37 11.11
C PHE A 109 -6.86 9.04 12.45
N LEU A 110 -5.84 8.20 12.43
CA LEU A 110 -4.97 7.89 13.56
C LEU A 110 -3.69 8.74 13.50
N GLY A 111 -3.06 8.93 14.65
CA GLY A 111 -1.85 9.75 14.77
C GLY A 111 -2.12 11.24 14.95
N THR A 112 -1.10 12.06 14.75
CA THR A 112 -1.19 13.51 14.89
C THR A 112 -1.18 14.21 13.54
N VAL A 113 -1.65 15.46 13.51
CA VAL A 113 -1.66 16.30 12.30
C VAL A 113 -0.24 16.46 11.76
N GLU A 114 0.74 16.69 12.65
CA GLU A 114 2.14 16.89 12.29
C GLU A 114 2.76 15.64 11.65
N GLN A 115 2.40 14.43 12.15
CA GLN A 115 2.84 13.18 11.53
C GLN A 115 2.29 13.04 10.11
N TRP A 116 1.01 13.37 9.93
CA TRP A 116 0.37 13.33 8.61
C TRP A 116 0.98 14.34 7.65
N ASP A 117 1.16 15.58 8.08
CA ASP A 117 1.75 16.64 7.24
C ASP A 117 3.17 16.23 6.79
N ALA A 118 3.97 15.65 7.68
CA ALA A 118 5.31 15.15 7.34
C ALA A 118 5.26 13.96 6.35
N ALA A 119 4.30 13.05 6.53
CA ALA A 119 4.13 11.91 5.65
C ALA A 119 3.62 12.31 4.27
N GLU A 120 2.62 13.19 4.20
CA GLU A 120 2.12 13.72 2.94
C GLU A 120 3.22 14.47 2.18
N GLN A 121 4.03 15.25 2.89
CA GLN A 121 5.18 15.94 2.30
C GLN A 121 6.20 14.95 1.75
N ALA A 122 6.50 13.85 2.46
CA ALA A 122 7.43 12.83 1.98
C ALA A 122 6.94 12.15 0.70
N LEU A 123 5.63 11.86 0.59
CA LEU A 123 5.02 11.31 -0.63
C LEU A 123 5.07 12.31 -1.78
N HIS A 124 4.72 13.58 -1.51
CA HIS A 124 4.82 14.67 -2.49
C HIS A 124 6.25 14.81 -3.04
N ASP A 125 7.24 14.85 -2.15
CA ASP A 125 8.64 15.02 -2.54
C ASP A 125 9.17 13.81 -3.32
N ALA A 126 8.72 12.59 -3.00
CA ALA A 126 9.06 11.40 -3.76
C ALA A 126 8.47 11.44 -5.18
N LEU A 127 7.21 11.85 -5.35
CA LEU A 127 6.58 12.04 -6.67
C LEU A 127 7.34 13.08 -7.49
N LYS A 128 7.67 14.21 -6.88
CA LYS A 128 8.40 15.32 -7.51
C LYS A 128 9.83 14.92 -7.90
N ALA A 129 10.53 14.19 -7.03
CA ALA A 129 11.88 13.70 -7.29
C ALA A 129 11.94 12.70 -8.47
N ASN A 130 10.85 11.99 -8.73
CA ASN A 130 10.69 11.09 -9.89
C ASN A 130 10.06 11.78 -11.11
N GLU A 131 9.86 13.10 -11.07
CA GLU A 131 9.25 13.89 -12.15
C GLU A 131 7.86 13.39 -12.56
N LEU A 132 7.10 12.84 -11.60
CA LEU A 132 5.78 12.26 -11.82
C LEU A 132 4.69 13.32 -11.65
N ALA A 133 3.89 13.52 -12.69
CA ALA A 133 2.64 14.25 -12.58
C ALA A 133 1.62 13.42 -11.78
N TYR A 134 0.87 14.05 -10.90
CA TYR A 134 -0.13 13.37 -10.08
C TYR A 134 -1.37 14.25 -9.84
N GLU A 135 -2.47 13.60 -9.55
CA GLU A 135 -3.70 14.23 -9.09
C GLU A 135 -3.76 14.20 -7.56
N LEU A 136 -4.12 15.31 -6.94
CA LEU A 136 -4.37 15.35 -5.49
C LEU A 136 -5.79 14.84 -5.20
N LYS A 137 -5.92 13.89 -4.27
CA LYS A 137 -7.19 13.35 -3.75
C LYS A 137 -7.33 13.69 -2.27
N PRO A 138 -7.84 14.88 -1.92
CA PRO A 138 -8.00 15.29 -0.54
C PRO A 138 -8.97 14.38 0.21
N GLY A 139 -8.57 13.89 1.38
CA GLY A 139 -9.44 13.08 2.24
C GLY A 139 -9.59 11.60 1.85
N ASP A 140 -8.87 11.12 0.83
CA ASP A 140 -8.99 9.75 0.30
C ASP A 140 -7.88 8.81 0.81
N GLY A 141 -7.05 9.28 1.73
CA GLY A 141 -6.03 8.48 2.41
C GLY A 141 -6.64 7.39 3.29
N ALA A 142 -5.85 6.38 3.61
CA ALA A 142 -6.26 5.39 4.60
C ALA A 142 -6.27 6.04 6.00
N PHE A 143 -7.08 5.54 6.92
CA PHE A 143 -7.17 6.12 8.28
C PHE A 143 -5.83 6.07 9.06
N TYR A 144 -4.89 5.23 8.64
CA TYR A 144 -3.57 5.03 9.27
C TYR A 144 -2.40 5.69 8.52
N GLY A 145 -2.63 6.26 7.33
CA GLY A 145 -1.59 6.96 6.60
C GLY A 145 -1.97 7.38 5.18
N PRO A 146 -1.26 8.34 4.61
CA PRO A 146 -1.44 8.78 3.24
C PRO A 146 -0.91 7.74 2.25
N LYS A 147 -1.35 7.84 1.00
CA LYS A 147 -0.98 6.86 -0.03
C LYS A 147 -0.86 7.49 -1.42
N ILE A 148 -0.06 6.85 -2.26
CA ILE A 148 -0.02 7.09 -3.69
C ILE A 148 -0.72 5.91 -4.37
N ASP A 149 -1.86 6.16 -4.99
CA ASP A 149 -2.56 5.18 -5.80
C ASP A 149 -2.05 5.25 -7.24
N ILE A 150 -1.75 4.09 -7.81
CA ILE A 150 -1.25 3.93 -9.16
C ILE A 150 -2.38 3.34 -10.02
N HIS A 151 -2.70 4.04 -11.09
CA HIS A 151 -3.79 3.72 -11.98
C HIS A 151 -3.32 3.47 -13.40
N ILE A 152 -4.06 2.67 -14.14
CA ILE A 152 -3.95 2.53 -15.60
C ILE A 152 -5.33 2.73 -16.24
N GLU A 153 -5.32 3.26 -17.46
CA GLU A 153 -6.51 3.32 -18.28
C GLU A 153 -6.55 2.08 -19.19
N ASP A 154 -7.70 1.42 -19.25
CA ASP A 154 -7.90 0.29 -20.16
C ASP A 154 -8.25 0.77 -21.57
N VAL A 155 -8.34 -0.18 -22.51
CA VAL A 155 -8.65 0.10 -23.91
C VAL A 155 -10.05 0.72 -24.15
N LEU A 156 -10.91 0.73 -23.13
CA LEU A 156 -12.22 1.34 -23.14
C LEU A 156 -12.25 2.71 -22.45
N GLY A 157 -11.10 3.25 -22.04
CA GLY A 157 -10.99 4.52 -21.33
C GLY A 157 -11.42 4.45 -19.86
N ARG A 158 -11.45 3.25 -19.25
CA ARG A 158 -11.80 3.08 -17.82
C ARG A 158 -10.54 3.11 -16.98
N ASP A 159 -10.59 3.87 -15.91
CA ASP A 159 -9.50 4.03 -14.94
C ASP A 159 -9.53 2.94 -13.88
N TRP A 160 -8.43 2.21 -13.70
CA TRP A 160 -8.29 1.11 -12.76
C TRP A 160 -7.11 1.32 -11.83
N GLN A 161 -7.38 1.28 -10.53
CA GLN A 161 -6.31 1.21 -9.53
C GLN A 161 -5.68 -0.18 -9.54
N ILE A 162 -4.38 -0.22 -9.80
CA ILE A 162 -3.63 -1.47 -9.98
C ILE A 162 -2.56 -1.69 -8.91
N ALA A 163 -2.11 -0.62 -8.27
CA ALA A 163 -1.13 -0.68 -7.19
C ALA A 163 -1.29 0.50 -6.24
N THR A 164 -0.65 0.41 -5.08
CA THR A 164 -0.64 1.46 -4.07
C THR A 164 0.70 1.45 -3.34
N ALA A 165 1.28 2.63 -3.11
CA ALA A 165 2.35 2.84 -2.15
C ALA A 165 1.76 3.56 -0.93
N GLN A 166 1.73 2.91 0.24
CA GLN A 166 1.13 3.44 1.46
C GLN A 166 2.22 3.72 2.50
N LEU A 167 2.11 4.85 3.18
CA LEU A 167 2.96 5.16 4.32
C LEU A 167 2.17 4.95 5.60
N ASP A 168 2.53 3.93 6.37
CA ASP A 168 1.91 3.61 7.65
C ASP A 168 2.70 4.28 8.78
N LEU A 169 2.01 5.10 9.57
CA LEU A 169 2.60 5.87 10.66
C LEU A 169 2.24 5.33 12.04
N THR A 170 1.26 4.44 12.13
CA THR A 170 0.57 4.19 13.41
C THR A 170 0.26 2.73 13.69
N MET A 171 0.18 1.88 12.69
CA MET A 171 -0.27 0.49 12.86
C MET A 171 0.84 -0.45 13.33
N LEU A 172 2.11 -0.07 13.16
CA LEU A 172 3.22 -0.82 13.71
C LEU A 172 3.35 -0.51 15.20
N PRO A 173 3.24 -1.51 16.07
CA PRO A 173 3.49 -1.30 17.49
C PRO A 173 4.95 -0.89 17.71
N GLU A 174 5.13 0.03 18.63
CA GLU A 174 6.43 0.44 19.16
C GLU A 174 7.23 -0.74 19.73
#